data_3b7f5222334af6d4fa644cb9fe5683c7
#
_entry.id   3b7f5222334af6d4fa644cb9fe5683c7
#
_cell.length_a   1.000
_cell.length_b   1.000
_cell.length_c   1.000
_cell.angle_alpha   90.00
_cell.angle_beta   90.00
_cell.angle_gamma   90.00
#
_symmetry.space_group_name_H-M   'P 1'
#
loop_
_entity.id
_entity.type
_entity.pdbx_description
1 polymer ?
#
loop_
_entity_poly.entity_id
_entity_poly.type
_entity_poly.pdbx_seq_one_letter_code
_entity_poly.pdbx_strand_id
1 'polypeptide(L)'
;GNSSLEVARLGAGDVIGETQLISGGRRTATVRSLEKSEVLRLPHAAFDELLVVSEQLRNAVADIIHIRLRESALRRALPKAVGTDPELLELLSSRAQWVHIDRGEALWKQGQVADDWYVHLSGELTVTVTEHGVDRQIGSVRPGEVLGELALIREETRSSTIVATRKSWLARFDKRLLDEEILTRNGALKSLIMAFASRLSASSQSNKITPPIIAVFARDQTLDTDLFVQELSEALGAGGIIVDLDVLRHEGVIGGAEQLPVDHPAWLRFEAWVESQREQKSYILLVTNGEDEPWTRVAVDRSDTVLLLVDATAEPARSEIELAVLGRFDSSPLPAIWLVPEHPADCEQPKDTAAWLNARTVQ
;
A
#
# COMPACT_ATOMS: atom_id res chain seq x y z
N GLY A 1 26.63 14.12 25.52
CA GLY A 1 27.36 13.51 24.45
C GLY A 1 26.37 12.90 23.45
N ASN A 2 26.33 13.40 22.22
CA ASN A 2 25.54 12.79 21.13
C ASN A 2 26.19 11.45 20.77
N SER A 3 25.71 10.33 21.29
CA SER A 3 26.09 9.02 20.82
C SER A 3 25.44 8.82 19.45
N SER A 4 26.22 8.90 18.37
CA SER A 4 25.76 8.49 17.04
C SER A 4 25.67 6.98 17.02
N LEU A 5 24.47 6.45 16.73
CA LEU A 5 24.26 5.03 16.52
C LEU A 5 24.74 4.63 15.12
N GLU A 6 25.61 3.64 15.01
CA GLU A 6 25.96 3.04 13.72
C GLU A 6 24.76 2.25 13.19
N VAL A 7 24.28 2.64 12.02
CA VAL A 7 23.06 2.04 11.43
C VAL A 7 23.39 0.92 10.46
N ALA A 8 24.51 1.06 9.71
CA ALA A 8 25.00 0.06 8.76
C ALA A 8 26.46 0.30 8.39
N ARG A 9 27.17 -0.76 7.98
CA ARG A 9 28.45 -0.69 7.27
C ARG A 9 28.26 -1.09 5.82
N LEU A 10 28.88 -0.33 4.94
CA LEU A 10 28.77 -0.50 3.50
C LEU A 10 30.15 -0.80 2.93
N GLY A 11 30.21 -1.70 1.95
CA GLY A 11 31.41 -2.15 1.28
C GLY A 11 31.47 -1.76 -0.19
N ALA A 12 32.45 -2.29 -0.89
CA ALA A 12 32.60 -2.07 -2.32
C ALA A 12 31.40 -2.66 -3.09
N GLY A 13 30.82 -1.84 -3.98
CA GLY A 13 29.64 -2.20 -4.75
C GLY A 13 28.31 -1.77 -4.12
N ASP A 14 28.32 -1.31 -2.88
CA ASP A 14 27.10 -0.82 -2.24
C ASP A 14 26.71 0.57 -2.74
N VAL A 15 25.40 0.83 -2.75
CA VAL A 15 24.81 2.11 -3.16
C VAL A 15 24.50 2.95 -1.93
N ILE A 16 24.83 4.25 -2.01
CA ILE A 16 24.63 5.22 -0.93
C ILE A 16 23.71 6.34 -1.40
N GLY A 17 22.70 6.65 -0.62
CA GLY A 17 21.80 7.77 -0.86
C GLY A 17 20.54 7.40 -1.62
N GLU A 18 20.32 6.12 -1.85
CA GLU A 18 19.10 5.53 -2.42
C GLU A 18 17.84 5.83 -1.59
N THR A 19 17.99 5.96 -0.27
CA THR A 19 16.87 6.29 0.63
C THR A 19 16.23 7.63 0.29
N GLN A 20 17.02 8.58 -0.21
CA GLN A 20 16.49 9.87 -0.69
C GLN A 20 15.65 9.71 -1.96
N LEU A 21 15.97 8.71 -2.79
CA LEU A 21 15.16 8.37 -3.96
C LEU A 21 13.78 7.83 -3.54
N ILE A 22 13.68 7.30 -2.31
CA ILE A 22 12.44 6.76 -1.74
C ILE A 22 11.65 7.85 -1.00
N SER A 23 12.31 8.69 -0.21
CA SER A 23 11.63 9.61 0.70
C SER A 23 11.46 11.02 0.15
N GLY A 24 12.10 11.35 -0.97
CA GLY A 24 12.06 12.70 -1.57
C GLY A 24 12.62 13.82 -0.70
N GLY A 25 13.19 13.47 0.47
CA GLY A 25 13.48 14.41 1.54
C GLY A 25 14.96 14.59 1.84
N ARG A 26 15.25 14.97 3.08
CA ARG A 26 16.60 15.17 3.60
C ARG A 26 17.32 13.84 3.80
N ARG A 27 18.66 13.88 3.81
CA ARG A 27 19.48 12.72 4.15
C ARG A 27 19.09 12.18 5.54
N THR A 28 18.81 10.89 5.60
CA THR A 28 18.34 10.21 6.84
C THR A 28 19.50 9.79 7.75
N ALA A 29 20.71 9.70 7.21
CA ALA A 29 21.91 9.31 7.94
C ALA A 29 23.14 10.07 7.46
N THR A 30 24.12 10.18 8.34
CA THR A 30 25.47 10.66 7.99
C THR A 30 26.32 9.47 7.56
N VAL A 31 26.93 9.57 6.39
CA VAL A 31 27.88 8.57 5.89
C VAL A 31 29.30 9.05 6.17
N ARG A 32 30.11 8.16 6.75
CA ARG A 32 31.54 8.45 7.07
C ARG A 32 32.40 7.31 6.56
N SER A 33 33.44 7.63 5.81
CA SER A 33 34.42 6.67 5.36
C SER A 33 35.25 6.18 6.55
N LEU A 34 35.45 4.88 6.66
CA LEU A 34 36.31 4.24 7.68
C LEU A 34 37.75 4.08 7.19
N GLU A 35 37.95 4.05 5.87
CA GLU A 35 39.24 3.95 5.20
C GLU A 35 39.21 4.77 3.90
N LYS A 36 40.36 4.85 3.20
CA LYS A 36 40.39 5.52 1.90
C LYS A 36 39.46 4.81 0.92
N SER A 37 38.43 5.51 0.48
CA SER A 37 37.35 4.97 -0.35
C SER A 37 37.17 5.81 -1.60
N GLU A 38 36.83 5.17 -2.71
CA GLU A 38 36.43 5.83 -3.94
C GLU A 38 34.92 5.64 -4.11
N VAL A 39 34.22 6.70 -4.50
CA VAL A 39 32.77 6.67 -4.74
C VAL A 39 32.47 7.29 -6.10
N LEU A 40 31.59 6.64 -6.85
CA LEU A 40 31.01 7.19 -8.07
C LEU A 40 29.77 8.00 -7.69
N ARG A 41 29.76 9.29 -8.05
CA ARG A 41 28.60 10.15 -7.85
C ARG A 41 27.76 10.20 -9.12
N LEU A 42 26.51 9.75 -9.01
CA LEU A 42 25.52 9.91 -10.05
C LEU A 42 24.60 11.09 -9.67
N PRO A 43 24.52 12.18 -10.46
CA PRO A 43 23.57 13.26 -10.24
C PRO A 43 22.12 12.76 -10.34
N HIS A 44 21.19 13.34 -9.56
CA HIS A 44 19.80 12.92 -9.54
C HIS A 44 19.13 12.98 -10.93
N ALA A 45 19.33 14.07 -11.66
CA ALA A 45 18.77 14.21 -13.01
C ALA A 45 19.25 13.12 -13.97
N ALA A 46 20.56 12.80 -13.96
CA ALA A 46 21.11 11.72 -14.78
C ALA A 46 20.59 10.33 -14.36
N PHE A 47 20.33 10.16 -13.08
CA PHE A 47 19.74 8.93 -12.57
C PHE A 47 18.27 8.79 -13.03
N ASP A 48 17.48 9.86 -12.95
CA ASP A 48 16.09 9.86 -13.42
C ASP A 48 16.01 9.60 -14.93
N GLU A 49 16.88 10.21 -15.74
CA GLU A 49 16.99 9.93 -17.17
C GLU A 49 17.29 8.43 -17.44
N LEU A 50 18.22 7.85 -16.69
CA LEU A 50 18.54 6.43 -16.83
C LEU A 50 17.37 5.53 -16.44
N LEU A 51 16.59 5.88 -15.43
CA LEU A 51 15.39 5.14 -15.04
C LEU A 51 14.31 5.20 -16.12
N VAL A 52 14.20 6.28 -16.89
CA VAL A 52 13.24 6.36 -18.00
C VAL A 52 13.64 5.40 -19.14
N VAL A 53 14.93 5.30 -19.48
CA VAL A 53 15.38 4.56 -20.67
C VAL A 53 15.75 3.10 -20.40
N SER A 54 16.01 2.71 -19.16
CA SER A 54 16.48 1.37 -18.81
C SER A 54 15.51 0.62 -17.89
N GLU A 55 14.76 -0.32 -18.45
CA GLU A 55 13.88 -1.22 -17.69
C GLU A 55 14.68 -2.06 -16.66
N GLN A 56 15.84 -2.56 -17.05
CA GLN A 56 16.71 -3.34 -16.15
C GLN A 56 17.14 -2.52 -14.93
N LEU A 57 17.48 -1.25 -15.12
CA LEU A 57 17.86 -0.37 -14.02
C LEU A 57 16.64 -0.06 -13.14
N ARG A 58 15.46 0.18 -13.73
CA ARG A 58 14.21 0.38 -12.96
C ARG A 58 13.93 -0.80 -12.04
N ASN A 59 13.98 -2.01 -12.60
CA ASN A 59 13.73 -3.23 -11.84
C ASN A 59 14.74 -3.41 -10.70
N ALA A 60 16.04 -3.25 -10.98
CA ALA A 60 17.08 -3.35 -9.96
C ALA A 60 16.92 -2.30 -8.84
N VAL A 61 16.58 -1.07 -9.20
CA VAL A 61 16.33 0.01 -8.22
C VAL A 61 15.05 -0.25 -7.45
N ALA A 62 13.98 -0.71 -8.11
CA ALA A 62 12.75 -1.09 -7.46
C ALA A 62 12.97 -2.18 -6.41
N ASP A 63 13.76 -3.21 -6.74
CA ASP A 63 14.10 -4.30 -5.81
C ASP A 63 14.84 -3.78 -4.56
N ILE A 64 15.85 -2.93 -4.76
CA ILE A 64 16.57 -2.31 -3.64
C ILE A 64 15.62 -1.50 -2.75
N ILE A 65 14.75 -0.71 -3.37
CA ILE A 65 13.76 0.11 -2.67
C ILE A 65 12.78 -0.78 -1.90
N HIS A 66 12.25 -1.82 -2.52
CA HIS A 66 11.34 -2.78 -1.87
C HIS A 66 11.98 -3.44 -0.65
N ILE A 67 13.24 -3.87 -0.77
CA ILE A 67 13.98 -4.47 0.35
C ILE A 67 14.10 -3.46 1.49
N ARG A 68 14.55 -2.24 1.22
CA ARG A 68 14.74 -1.19 2.24
C ARG A 68 13.44 -0.75 2.91
N LEU A 69 12.37 -0.60 2.15
CA LEU A 69 11.05 -0.25 2.70
C LEU A 69 10.55 -1.34 3.64
N ARG A 70 10.66 -2.62 3.25
CA ARG A 70 10.25 -3.77 4.07
C ARG A 70 11.08 -3.87 5.33
N GLU A 71 12.40 -3.78 5.24
CA GLU A 71 13.28 -3.77 6.42
C GLU A 71 12.94 -2.62 7.37
N SER A 72 12.72 -1.42 6.83
CA SER A 72 12.35 -0.25 7.63
C SER A 72 10.97 -0.41 8.29
N ALA A 73 10.00 -0.97 7.58
CA ALA A 73 8.67 -1.28 8.12
C ALA A 73 8.77 -2.34 9.23
N LEU A 74 9.55 -3.41 9.02
CA LEU A 74 9.76 -4.45 10.00
C LEU A 74 10.44 -3.92 11.26
N ARG A 75 11.50 -3.12 11.12
CA ARG A 75 12.19 -2.48 12.26
C ARG A 75 11.28 -1.57 13.08
N ARG A 76 10.26 -0.96 12.47
CA ARG A 76 9.25 -0.16 13.21
C ARG A 76 8.18 -1.03 13.86
N ALA A 77 7.83 -2.14 13.25
CA ALA A 77 6.77 -3.03 13.72
C ALA A 77 7.22 -3.96 14.87
N LEU A 78 8.39 -4.59 14.73
CA LEU A 78 8.89 -5.57 15.70
C LEU A 78 8.92 -5.07 17.15
N PRO A 79 9.40 -3.85 17.47
CA PRO A 79 9.41 -3.38 18.86
C PRO A 79 8.02 -3.31 19.50
N LYS A 80 6.99 -3.03 18.71
CA LYS A 80 5.59 -3.01 19.17
C LYS A 80 5.04 -4.43 19.37
N ALA A 81 5.51 -5.36 18.58
CA ALA A 81 5.05 -6.74 18.57
C ALA A 81 5.70 -7.60 19.67
N VAL A 82 7.03 -7.53 19.79
CA VAL A 82 7.83 -8.44 20.61
C VAL A 82 8.74 -7.73 21.63
N GLY A 83 8.62 -6.40 21.78
CA GLY A 83 9.45 -5.61 22.71
C GLY A 83 10.75 -5.11 22.08
N THR A 84 11.58 -4.48 22.93
CA THR A 84 12.76 -3.71 22.51
C THR A 84 14.09 -4.41 22.78
N ASP A 85 14.09 -5.71 22.98
CA ASP A 85 15.33 -6.50 23.15
C ASP A 85 16.15 -6.47 21.84
N PRO A 86 17.34 -5.83 21.82
CA PRO A 86 18.11 -5.64 20.60
C PRO A 86 18.55 -6.95 19.94
N GLU A 87 18.89 -7.96 20.73
CA GLU A 87 19.34 -9.26 20.22
C GLU A 87 18.17 -10.01 19.54
N LEU A 88 16.98 -9.96 20.15
CA LEU A 88 15.78 -10.55 19.56
C LEU A 88 15.38 -9.82 18.27
N LEU A 89 15.42 -8.48 18.27
CA LEU A 89 15.09 -7.69 17.09
C LEU A 89 16.05 -7.95 15.92
N GLU A 90 17.34 -8.08 16.19
CA GLU A 90 18.36 -8.45 15.20
C GLU A 90 18.09 -9.86 14.65
N LEU A 91 17.89 -10.83 15.54
CA LEU A 91 17.58 -12.21 15.16
C LEU A 91 16.34 -12.29 14.26
N LEU A 92 15.23 -11.67 14.67
CA LEU A 92 13.99 -11.67 13.88
C LEU A 92 14.17 -10.96 12.56
N SER A 93 14.89 -9.82 12.53
CA SER A 93 15.18 -9.11 11.29
C SER A 93 15.96 -9.96 10.30
N SER A 94 16.93 -10.74 10.78
CA SER A 94 17.75 -11.62 9.93
C SER A 94 17.03 -12.90 9.46
N ARG A 95 15.96 -13.31 10.15
CA ARG A 95 15.18 -14.53 9.86
C ARG A 95 13.88 -14.26 9.13
N ALA A 96 13.52 -13.00 8.90
CA ALA A 96 12.30 -12.62 8.22
C ALA A 96 12.28 -13.13 6.77
N GLN A 97 11.22 -13.85 6.41
CA GLN A 97 10.92 -14.22 5.04
C GLN A 97 9.87 -13.26 4.49
N TRP A 98 10.15 -12.67 3.33
CA TRP A 98 9.25 -11.71 2.73
C TRP A 98 8.15 -12.39 1.94
N VAL A 99 6.91 -12.10 2.28
CA VAL A 99 5.72 -12.61 1.61
C VAL A 99 4.91 -11.44 1.10
N HIS A 100 4.45 -11.52 -0.13
CA HIS A 100 3.44 -10.61 -0.66
C HIS A 100 2.21 -11.42 -1.08
N ILE A 101 1.07 -10.80 -0.97
CA ILE A 101 -0.20 -11.33 -1.45
C ILE A 101 -0.92 -10.23 -2.21
N ASP A 102 -1.48 -10.60 -3.34
CA ASP A 102 -2.22 -9.68 -4.18
C ASP A 102 -3.66 -9.52 -3.69
N ARG A 103 -4.34 -8.48 -4.17
CA ARG A 103 -5.75 -8.22 -3.82
C ARG A 103 -6.59 -9.47 -4.13
N GLY A 104 -7.44 -9.88 -3.16
CA GLY A 104 -8.30 -11.05 -3.26
C GLY A 104 -7.64 -12.37 -2.91
N GLU A 105 -6.31 -12.42 -2.79
CA GLU A 105 -5.63 -13.63 -2.34
C GLU A 105 -5.78 -13.84 -0.84
N ALA A 106 -5.91 -15.10 -0.45
CA ALA A 106 -5.92 -15.51 0.93
C ALA A 106 -4.50 -15.85 1.41
N LEU A 107 -4.06 -15.20 2.50
CA LEU A 107 -2.82 -15.59 3.18
C LEU A 107 -2.92 -17.00 3.74
N TRP A 108 -4.07 -17.33 4.32
CA TRP A 108 -4.49 -18.68 4.71
C TRP A 108 -6.02 -18.74 4.82
N LYS A 109 -6.56 -19.93 4.88
CA LYS A 109 -7.98 -20.19 5.10
C LYS A 109 -8.23 -20.76 6.50
N GLN A 110 -9.40 -20.48 7.06
CA GLN A 110 -9.88 -21.08 8.32
C GLN A 110 -9.78 -22.60 8.26
N GLY A 111 -9.29 -23.21 9.36
CA GLY A 111 -9.08 -24.65 9.46
C GLY A 111 -7.74 -25.18 8.94
N GLN A 112 -6.92 -24.36 8.26
CA GLN A 112 -5.58 -24.78 7.85
C GLN A 112 -4.66 -24.97 9.05
N VAL A 113 -3.68 -25.88 8.92
CA VAL A 113 -2.63 -26.09 9.93
C VAL A 113 -1.76 -24.84 10.03
N ALA A 114 -1.40 -24.47 11.25
CA ALA A 114 -0.57 -23.34 11.55
C ALA A 114 0.85 -23.78 11.89
N ASP A 115 1.84 -23.32 11.12
CA ASP A 115 3.27 -23.60 11.31
C ASP A 115 4.15 -22.34 11.19
N ASP A 116 3.52 -21.19 11.04
CA ASP A 116 4.15 -19.88 10.92
C ASP A 116 3.30 -18.75 11.52
N TRP A 117 3.95 -17.61 11.72
CA TRP A 117 3.31 -16.38 12.14
C TRP A 117 3.87 -15.22 11.32
N TYR A 118 3.18 -14.08 11.31
CA TYR A 118 3.48 -12.98 10.42
C TYR A 118 3.44 -11.64 11.12
N VAL A 119 4.17 -10.67 10.57
CA VAL A 119 4.02 -9.25 10.87
C VAL A 119 3.55 -8.55 9.61
N HIS A 120 2.41 -7.88 9.67
CA HIS A 120 1.87 -7.10 8.56
C HIS A 120 2.67 -5.81 8.38
N LEU A 121 3.16 -5.52 7.19
CA LEU A 121 4.06 -4.39 6.92
C LEU A 121 3.40 -3.28 6.14
N SER A 122 2.61 -3.62 5.13
CA SER A 122 1.89 -2.65 4.29
C SER A 122 0.73 -3.31 3.56
N GLY A 123 -0.19 -2.51 3.05
CA GLY A 123 -1.41 -2.97 2.41
C GLY A 123 -2.58 -3.05 3.38
N GLU A 124 -3.58 -3.85 3.06
CA GLU A 124 -4.77 -4.04 3.88
C GLU A 124 -5.26 -5.48 3.84
N LEU A 125 -5.53 -6.02 5.04
CA LEU A 125 -5.98 -7.39 5.22
C LEU A 125 -7.30 -7.41 5.98
N THR A 126 -8.22 -8.28 5.56
CA THR A 126 -9.46 -8.54 6.27
C THR A 126 -9.45 -9.91 6.91
N VAL A 127 -10.12 -10.01 8.05
CA VAL A 127 -10.32 -11.23 8.82
C VAL A 127 -11.76 -11.69 8.64
N THR A 128 -11.92 -12.89 8.10
CA THR A 128 -13.24 -13.48 7.83
C THR A 128 -13.37 -14.82 8.53
N VAL A 129 -14.52 -15.08 9.13
CA VAL A 129 -14.87 -16.36 9.72
C VAL A 129 -16.07 -16.94 8.98
N THR A 130 -15.96 -18.19 8.61
CA THR A 130 -17.08 -18.95 8.02
C THR A 130 -17.84 -19.65 9.16
N GLU A 131 -19.06 -19.21 9.42
CA GLU A 131 -19.98 -19.80 10.38
C GLU A 131 -21.25 -20.28 9.64
N HIS A 132 -21.59 -21.55 9.78
CA HIS A 132 -22.78 -22.16 9.12
C HIS A 132 -22.78 -21.96 7.59
N GLY A 133 -21.59 -21.93 6.95
CA GLY A 133 -21.48 -21.76 5.50
C GLY A 133 -21.62 -20.30 5.01
N VAL A 134 -21.66 -19.34 5.94
CA VAL A 134 -21.72 -17.90 5.61
C VAL A 134 -20.42 -17.24 6.07
N ASP A 135 -19.78 -16.54 5.15
CA ASP A 135 -18.58 -15.76 5.45
C ASP A 135 -18.96 -14.42 6.08
N ARG A 136 -18.41 -14.17 7.25
CA ARG A 136 -18.60 -12.91 7.98
C ARG A 136 -17.26 -12.25 8.26
N GLN A 137 -17.09 -11.05 7.76
CA GLN A 137 -15.93 -10.22 8.13
C GLN A 137 -16.04 -9.81 9.60
N ILE A 138 -15.01 -10.13 10.38
CA ILE A 138 -14.95 -9.85 11.83
C ILE A 138 -13.93 -8.78 12.18
N GLY A 139 -13.10 -8.36 11.24
CA GLY A 139 -12.10 -7.32 11.48
C GLY A 139 -11.19 -7.08 10.29
N SER A 140 -10.22 -6.22 10.51
CA SER A 140 -9.12 -5.93 9.60
C SER A 140 -7.80 -5.95 10.37
N VAL A 141 -6.70 -6.12 9.66
CA VAL A 141 -5.34 -6.13 10.22
C VAL A 141 -4.57 -4.94 9.68
N ARG A 142 -3.98 -4.18 10.57
CA ARG A 142 -3.23 -2.97 10.25
C ARG A 142 -1.74 -3.24 10.13
N PRO A 143 -1.01 -2.42 9.35
CA PRO A 143 0.45 -2.46 9.34
C PRO A 143 1.03 -2.34 10.76
N GLY A 144 1.97 -3.22 11.09
CA GLY A 144 2.59 -3.33 12.40
C GLY A 144 1.96 -4.39 13.32
N GLU A 145 0.83 -4.98 12.95
CA GLU A 145 0.19 -6.03 13.73
C GLU A 145 0.75 -7.43 13.42
N VAL A 146 0.72 -8.30 14.45
CA VAL A 146 1.12 -9.72 14.37
C VAL A 146 -0.09 -10.56 14.01
N LEU A 147 0.10 -11.59 13.20
CA LEU A 147 -0.93 -12.51 12.73
C LEU A 147 -0.51 -13.97 12.90
N GLY A 148 -1.47 -14.83 13.21
CA GLY A 148 -1.28 -16.27 13.19
C GLY A 148 -0.64 -16.84 14.45
N GLU A 149 -0.18 -15.99 15.36
CA GLU A 149 0.44 -16.35 16.63
C GLU A 149 -0.50 -17.15 17.55
N LEU A 150 -1.80 -16.83 17.53
CA LEU A 150 -2.78 -17.46 18.41
C LEU A 150 -2.98 -18.94 18.13
N ALA A 151 -3.04 -19.29 16.85
CA ALA A 151 -3.16 -20.70 16.44
C ALA A 151 -1.94 -21.52 16.88
N LEU A 152 -0.75 -20.91 16.84
CA LEU A 152 0.50 -21.56 17.28
C LEU A 152 0.55 -21.72 18.80
N ILE A 153 0.19 -20.68 19.56
CA ILE A 153 0.18 -20.70 21.03
C ILE A 153 -0.86 -21.72 21.57
N ARG A 154 -1.99 -21.86 20.87
CA ARG A 154 -3.05 -22.79 21.24
C ARG A 154 -2.86 -24.19 20.69
N GLU A 155 -1.89 -24.38 19.79
CA GLU A 155 -1.69 -25.62 19.03
C GLU A 155 -2.94 -26.04 18.23
N GLU A 156 -3.64 -25.04 17.68
CA GLU A 156 -4.88 -25.19 16.92
C GLU A 156 -4.67 -24.86 15.44
N THR A 157 -5.65 -25.14 14.63
CA THR A 157 -5.72 -24.68 13.25
C THR A 157 -6.06 -23.19 13.17
N ARG A 158 -5.88 -22.57 11.99
CA ARG A 158 -6.23 -21.16 11.74
C ARG A 158 -7.71 -20.93 12.09
N SER A 159 -7.98 -20.03 13.00
CA SER A 159 -9.34 -19.72 13.49
C SER A 159 -10.16 -18.90 12.51
N SER A 160 -9.53 -18.28 11.50
CA SER A 160 -10.15 -17.40 10.52
C SER A 160 -9.40 -17.45 9.19
N THR A 161 -10.04 -16.96 8.14
CA THR A 161 -9.43 -16.71 6.84
C THR A 161 -8.91 -15.27 6.81
N ILE A 162 -7.70 -15.06 6.30
CA ILE A 162 -7.12 -13.73 6.06
C ILE A 162 -7.04 -13.50 4.56
N VAL A 163 -7.65 -12.43 4.08
CA VAL A 163 -7.68 -12.06 2.66
C VAL A 163 -7.13 -10.65 2.48
N ALA A 164 -6.33 -10.45 1.46
CA ALA A 164 -5.85 -9.12 1.10
C ALA A 164 -6.94 -8.35 0.34
N THR A 165 -7.34 -7.19 0.85
CA THR A 165 -8.21 -6.25 0.13
C THR A 165 -7.39 -5.28 -0.73
N ARG A 166 -6.08 -5.23 -0.48
CA ARG A 166 -5.06 -4.57 -1.31
C ARG A 166 -3.80 -5.41 -1.31
N LYS A 167 -2.94 -5.22 -2.34
CA LYS A 167 -1.62 -5.81 -2.36
C LYS A 167 -0.90 -5.53 -1.05
N SER A 168 -0.54 -6.59 -0.34
CA SER A 168 -0.03 -6.54 1.02
C SER A 168 1.31 -7.22 1.14
N TRP A 169 2.18 -6.65 1.98
CA TRP A 169 3.48 -7.21 2.32
C TRP A 169 3.51 -7.64 3.77
N LEU A 170 4.11 -8.81 4.01
CA LEU A 170 4.27 -9.38 5.34
C LEU A 170 5.68 -9.91 5.53
N ALA A 171 6.12 -9.93 6.78
CA ALA A 171 7.28 -10.71 7.21
C ALA A 171 6.76 -12.00 7.85
N ARG A 172 7.15 -13.13 7.31
CA ARG A 172 6.83 -14.49 7.80
C ARG A 172 7.92 -15.00 8.68
N PHE A 173 7.55 -15.69 9.75
CA PHE A 173 8.43 -16.32 10.71
C PHE A 173 7.97 -17.75 11.02
N ASP A 174 8.92 -18.66 11.13
CA ASP A 174 8.68 -20.04 11.51
C ASP A 174 8.19 -20.14 12.98
N LYS A 175 7.34 -21.13 13.28
CA LYS A 175 6.85 -21.44 14.62
C LYS A 175 7.97 -21.54 15.65
N ARG A 176 9.12 -22.11 15.30
CA ARG A 176 10.26 -22.28 16.21
C ARG A 176 10.75 -20.97 16.79
N LEU A 177 10.75 -19.89 16.02
CA LEU A 177 11.14 -18.57 16.52
C LEU A 177 10.16 -18.05 17.57
N LEU A 178 8.87 -18.38 17.46
CA LEU A 178 7.89 -18.08 18.49
C LEU A 178 8.18 -18.88 19.76
N ASP A 179 8.31 -20.19 19.63
CA ASP A 179 8.45 -21.11 20.76
C ASP A 179 9.79 -20.94 21.51
N GLU A 180 10.90 -20.83 20.78
CA GLU A 180 12.24 -20.82 21.35
C GLU A 180 12.71 -19.42 21.78
N GLU A 181 12.29 -18.36 21.07
CA GLU A 181 12.84 -17.03 21.28
C GLU A 181 11.85 -16.05 21.91
N ILE A 182 10.56 -16.11 21.56
CA ILE A 182 9.57 -15.14 22.06
C ILE A 182 8.93 -15.62 23.35
N LEU A 183 8.42 -16.84 23.37
CA LEU A 183 7.70 -17.38 24.55
C LEU A 183 8.63 -17.63 25.73
N THR A 184 9.92 -17.81 25.51
CA THR A 184 10.93 -18.00 26.56
C THR A 184 11.43 -16.70 27.19
N ARG A 185 11.21 -15.56 26.52
CA ARG A 185 11.67 -14.22 26.98
C ARG A 185 10.51 -13.46 27.59
N ASN A 186 10.50 -13.25 28.89
CA ASN A 186 9.41 -12.57 29.63
C ASN A 186 9.03 -11.21 29.02
N GLY A 187 10.00 -10.41 28.54
CA GLY A 187 9.76 -9.12 27.92
C GLY A 187 9.02 -9.21 26.59
N ALA A 188 9.43 -10.17 25.75
CA ALA A 188 8.83 -10.40 24.43
C ALA A 188 7.41 -10.98 24.57
N LEU A 189 7.22 -11.97 25.44
CA LEU A 189 5.91 -12.54 25.76
C LEU A 189 4.94 -11.46 26.26
N LYS A 190 5.38 -10.61 27.20
CA LYS A 190 4.56 -9.50 27.71
C LYS A 190 4.15 -8.56 26.58
N SER A 191 5.06 -8.18 25.69
CA SER A 191 4.78 -7.31 24.57
C SER A 191 3.77 -7.93 23.60
N LEU A 192 3.91 -9.21 23.29
CA LEU A 192 2.97 -9.96 22.46
C LEU A 192 1.56 -10.00 23.08
N ILE A 193 1.45 -10.27 24.38
CA ILE A 193 0.18 -10.25 25.10
C ILE A 193 -0.46 -8.85 25.08
N MET A 194 0.33 -7.79 25.27
CA MET A 194 -0.16 -6.42 25.23
C MET A 194 -0.62 -6.00 23.83
N ALA A 195 0.10 -6.40 22.79
CA ALA A 195 -0.32 -6.19 21.41
C ALA A 195 -1.65 -6.88 21.11
N PHE A 196 -1.84 -8.09 21.58
CA PHE A 196 -3.09 -8.84 21.47
C PHE A 196 -4.24 -8.20 22.25
N ALA A 197 -4.02 -7.80 23.51
CA ALA A 197 -5.03 -7.13 24.33
C ALA A 197 -5.47 -5.81 23.71
N SER A 198 -4.53 -5.05 23.13
CA SER A 198 -4.84 -3.83 22.39
C SER A 198 -5.74 -4.09 21.19
N ARG A 199 -5.51 -5.17 20.45
CA ARG A 199 -6.35 -5.59 19.32
C ARG A 199 -7.78 -5.94 19.75
N LEU A 200 -7.93 -6.71 20.83
CA LEU A 200 -9.25 -7.05 21.38
C LEU A 200 -10.01 -5.80 21.84
N SER A 201 -9.33 -4.88 22.48
CA SER A 201 -9.93 -3.62 22.93
C SER A 201 -10.32 -2.72 21.76
N ALA A 202 -9.51 -2.68 20.70
CA ALA A 202 -9.81 -1.93 19.49
C ALA A 202 -10.98 -2.53 18.71
N SER A 203 -11.12 -3.85 18.64
CA SER A 203 -12.26 -4.52 18.01
C SER A 203 -13.57 -4.27 18.74
N SER A 204 -13.52 -3.99 20.05
CA SER A 204 -14.70 -3.67 20.87
C SER A 204 -15.11 -2.20 20.81
N GLN A 205 -14.22 -1.29 20.42
CA GLN A 205 -14.44 0.14 20.53
C GLN A 205 -14.53 0.92 19.22
N SER A 206 -14.19 0.38 18.09
CA SER A 206 -14.19 1.23 16.90
C SER A 206 -14.20 0.49 15.58
N ASN A 207 -15.26 0.73 14.84
CA ASN A 207 -15.18 1.06 13.42
C ASN A 207 -14.33 2.34 13.24
N LYS A 208 -13.04 2.33 13.57
CA LYS A 208 -12.14 3.32 13.01
C LYS A 208 -11.98 2.93 11.54
N ILE A 209 -12.91 3.44 10.75
CA ILE A 209 -12.89 3.31 9.30
C ILE A 209 -11.53 3.83 8.85
N THR A 210 -10.73 2.95 8.26
CA THR A 210 -9.50 3.36 7.61
C THR A 210 -9.88 4.38 6.54
N PRO A 211 -9.23 5.55 6.47
CA PRO A 211 -9.59 6.56 5.50
C PRO A 211 -9.63 5.98 4.09
N PRO A 212 -10.74 6.10 3.35
CA PRO A 212 -10.84 5.53 2.02
C PRO A 212 -9.93 6.28 1.05
N ILE A 213 -9.34 5.52 0.13
CA ILE A 213 -8.66 6.05 -1.05
C ILE A 213 -9.63 5.92 -2.21
N ILE A 214 -9.99 7.01 -2.81
CA ILE A 214 -10.96 7.09 -3.90
C ILE A 214 -10.25 7.61 -5.14
N ALA A 215 -10.19 6.81 -6.20
CA ALA A 215 -9.71 7.30 -7.49
C ALA A 215 -10.87 7.95 -8.25
N VAL A 216 -10.62 9.10 -8.83
CA VAL A 216 -11.58 9.83 -9.67
C VAL A 216 -10.94 10.05 -11.04
N PHE A 217 -11.59 9.59 -12.08
CA PHE A 217 -11.18 9.92 -13.45
C PHE A 217 -12.37 10.07 -14.39
N ALA A 218 -12.23 10.95 -15.35
CA ALA A 218 -13.24 11.15 -16.37
C ALA A 218 -12.97 10.22 -17.57
N ARG A 219 -14.04 9.63 -18.09
CA ARG A 219 -14.02 8.88 -19.33
C ARG A 219 -13.77 9.81 -20.53
N ASP A 220 -14.40 10.98 -20.48
CA ASP A 220 -14.42 11.94 -21.56
C ASP A 220 -13.76 13.24 -21.11
N GLN A 221 -12.84 13.78 -21.92
CA GLN A 221 -12.09 15.00 -21.60
C GLN A 221 -12.96 16.27 -21.52
N THR A 222 -14.21 16.18 -21.95
CA THR A 222 -15.17 17.29 -21.88
C THR A 222 -15.76 17.49 -20.49
N LEU A 223 -15.56 16.54 -19.57
CA LEU A 223 -16.07 16.61 -18.22
C LEU A 223 -15.11 17.40 -17.32
N ASP A 224 -15.65 18.30 -16.52
CA ASP A 224 -14.89 19.08 -15.55
C ASP A 224 -14.64 18.26 -14.27
N THR A 225 -13.56 17.47 -14.31
CA THR A 225 -13.16 16.65 -13.18
C THR A 225 -12.81 17.48 -11.96
N ASP A 226 -12.22 18.66 -12.14
CA ASP A 226 -11.80 19.53 -11.04
C ASP A 226 -12.99 20.07 -10.27
N LEU A 227 -14.02 20.53 -10.99
CA LEU A 227 -15.26 20.98 -10.38
C LEU A 227 -15.95 19.86 -9.58
N PHE A 228 -16.07 18.68 -10.19
CA PHE A 228 -16.65 17.52 -9.52
C PHE A 228 -15.90 17.14 -8.24
N VAL A 229 -14.57 17.11 -8.29
CA VAL A 229 -13.71 16.77 -7.15
C VAL A 229 -13.83 17.81 -6.04
N GLN A 230 -13.95 19.09 -6.39
CA GLN A 230 -14.18 20.17 -5.42
C GLN A 230 -15.53 19.99 -4.71
N GLU A 231 -16.62 19.79 -5.45
CA GLU A 231 -17.95 19.53 -4.88
C GLU A 231 -17.99 18.28 -4.01
N LEU A 232 -17.35 17.19 -4.47
CA LEU A 232 -17.22 15.96 -3.70
C LEU A 232 -16.45 16.19 -2.39
N SER A 233 -15.35 16.93 -2.45
CA SER A 233 -14.55 17.26 -1.27
C SER A 233 -15.33 18.11 -0.26
N GLU A 234 -16.13 19.07 -0.73
CA GLU A 234 -17.01 19.87 0.12
C GLU A 234 -18.10 19.00 0.77
N ALA A 235 -18.68 18.06 0.03
CA ALA A 235 -19.69 17.13 0.54
C ALA A 235 -19.12 16.12 1.56
N LEU A 236 -17.89 15.66 1.36
CA LEU A 236 -17.19 14.77 2.31
C LEU A 236 -16.71 15.49 3.57
N GLY A 237 -16.64 16.81 3.55
CA GLY A 237 -16.24 17.65 4.68
C GLY A 237 -14.74 17.79 4.86
N ALA A 238 -14.36 18.60 5.86
CA ALA A 238 -12.97 18.93 6.14
C ALA A 238 -12.14 17.71 6.60
N GLY A 239 -10.90 17.66 6.19
CA GLY A 239 -9.92 16.68 6.67
C GLY A 239 -9.40 15.70 5.61
N GLY A 240 -9.89 15.78 4.37
CA GLY A 240 -9.37 15.02 3.25
C GLY A 240 -8.16 15.66 2.58
N ILE A 241 -7.64 14.98 1.57
CA ILE A 241 -6.61 15.50 0.67
C ILE A 241 -6.96 15.11 -0.77
N ILE A 242 -6.81 16.08 -1.67
CA ILE A 242 -6.90 15.87 -3.12
C ILE A 242 -5.48 15.73 -3.64
N VAL A 243 -5.23 14.72 -4.44
CA VAL A 243 -3.90 14.33 -4.92
C VAL A 243 -3.96 14.12 -6.42
N ASP A 244 -3.25 14.94 -7.14
CA ASP A 244 -2.95 14.82 -8.56
C ASP A 244 -1.44 14.72 -8.77
N LEU A 245 -0.98 14.69 -10.02
CA LEU A 245 0.44 14.64 -10.33
C LEU A 245 1.20 15.89 -9.89
N ASP A 246 0.56 17.06 -9.92
CA ASP A 246 1.20 18.32 -9.54
C ASP A 246 1.41 18.40 -8.04
N VAL A 247 0.46 17.94 -7.24
CA VAL A 247 0.62 17.78 -5.79
C VAL A 247 1.78 16.83 -5.50
N LEU A 248 1.87 15.68 -6.19
CA LEU A 248 2.95 14.71 -5.97
C LEU A 248 4.33 15.25 -6.37
N ARG A 249 4.39 16.08 -7.41
CA ARG A 249 5.63 16.79 -7.79
C ARG A 249 6.02 17.86 -6.79
N HIS A 250 5.06 18.64 -6.32
CA HIS A 250 5.28 19.70 -5.32
C HIS A 250 5.77 19.13 -3.99
N GLU A 251 5.17 18.04 -3.55
CA GLU A 251 5.57 17.31 -2.33
C GLU A 251 6.88 16.50 -2.51
N GLY A 252 7.47 16.50 -3.70
CA GLY A 252 8.69 15.76 -4.01
C GLY A 252 8.55 14.24 -3.96
N VAL A 253 7.32 13.74 -4.02
CA VAL A 253 7.01 12.32 -4.04
C VAL A 253 7.42 11.69 -5.35
N ILE A 254 7.17 12.38 -6.45
CA ILE A 254 7.62 12.00 -7.79
C ILE A 254 8.56 13.07 -8.35
N GLY A 255 9.49 12.66 -9.22
CA GLY A 255 10.39 13.59 -9.92
C GLY A 255 9.66 14.39 -10.99
N GLY A 256 10.39 15.36 -11.59
CA GLY A 256 9.86 16.23 -12.65
C GLY A 256 9.73 15.58 -14.04
N ALA A 257 9.81 14.27 -14.19
CA ALA A 257 9.62 13.59 -15.46
C ALA A 257 8.16 13.75 -15.95
N GLU A 258 7.99 14.12 -17.22
CA GLU A 258 6.66 14.35 -17.80
C GLU A 258 5.81 13.07 -17.83
N GLN A 259 6.46 11.91 -18.05
CA GLN A 259 5.79 10.61 -18.04
C GLN A 259 6.64 9.59 -17.27
N LEU A 260 6.09 9.05 -16.20
CA LEU A 260 6.72 7.99 -15.42
C LEU A 260 6.15 6.63 -15.85
N PRO A 261 6.97 5.67 -16.32
CA PRO A 261 6.50 4.31 -16.56
C PRO A 261 5.83 3.71 -15.31
N VAL A 262 4.89 2.78 -15.49
CA VAL A 262 4.12 2.15 -14.40
C VAL A 262 5.02 1.44 -13.39
N ASP A 263 6.16 0.91 -13.85
CA ASP A 263 7.18 0.22 -13.05
C ASP A 263 8.22 1.18 -12.44
N HIS A 264 8.04 2.50 -12.59
CA HIS A 264 9.02 3.47 -12.08
C HIS A 264 9.07 3.48 -10.55
N PRO A 265 10.27 3.45 -9.94
CA PRO A 265 10.43 3.40 -8.48
C PRO A 265 9.78 4.56 -7.70
N ALA A 266 9.46 5.68 -8.36
CA ALA A 266 8.73 6.78 -7.75
C ALA A 266 7.35 6.37 -7.24
N TRP A 267 6.72 5.38 -7.84
CA TRP A 267 5.41 4.88 -7.38
C TRP A 267 5.48 4.20 -6.02
N LEU A 268 6.64 3.62 -5.66
CA LEU A 268 6.87 3.10 -4.31
C LEU A 268 6.95 4.22 -3.26
N ARG A 269 7.52 5.38 -3.65
CA ARG A 269 7.47 6.58 -2.79
C ARG A 269 6.06 7.07 -2.59
N PHE A 270 5.28 7.07 -3.67
CA PHE A 270 3.86 7.40 -3.62
C PHE A 270 3.09 6.50 -2.64
N GLU A 271 3.31 5.17 -2.70
CA GLU A 271 2.69 4.24 -1.76
C GLU A 271 3.01 4.58 -0.29
N ALA A 272 4.29 4.77 0.01
CA ALA A 272 4.72 5.12 1.37
C ALA A 272 4.17 6.48 1.83
N TRP A 273 4.08 7.43 0.90
CA TRP A 273 3.52 8.76 1.17
C TRP A 273 2.00 8.67 1.41
N VAL A 274 1.25 7.95 0.58
CA VAL A 274 -0.20 7.73 0.76
C VAL A 274 -0.49 7.10 2.13
N GLU A 275 0.25 6.06 2.52
CA GLU A 275 0.06 5.45 3.84
C GLU A 275 0.32 6.46 4.98
N SER A 276 1.29 7.36 4.83
CA SER A 276 1.53 8.41 5.82
C SER A 276 0.37 9.43 5.88
N GLN A 277 -0.28 9.71 4.75
CA GLN A 277 -1.44 10.60 4.71
C GLN A 277 -2.67 9.95 5.36
N ARG A 278 -2.85 8.64 5.23
CA ARG A 278 -3.97 7.91 5.85
C ARG A 278 -4.00 8.01 7.37
N GLU A 279 -2.87 8.20 8.01
CA GLU A 279 -2.81 8.41 9.47
C GLU A 279 -3.40 9.76 9.90
N GLN A 280 -3.43 10.73 8.99
CA GLN A 280 -3.75 12.14 9.32
C GLN A 280 -5.03 12.64 8.63
N LYS A 281 -5.48 11.98 7.57
CA LYS A 281 -6.59 12.44 6.72
C LYS A 281 -7.83 11.59 6.91
N SER A 282 -8.99 12.18 6.62
CA SER A 282 -10.28 11.48 6.68
C SER A 282 -10.60 10.70 5.40
N TYR A 283 -10.04 11.13 4.28
CA TYR A 283 -10.12 10.49 2.95
C TYR A 283 -8.99 11.00 2.05
N ILE A 284 -8.71 10.26 0.99
CA ILE A 284 -7.73 10.62 -0.04
C ILE A 284 -8.41 10.49 -1.40
N LEU A 285 -8.48 11.58 -2.15
CA LEU A 285 -8.97 11.59 -3.54
C LEU A 285 -7.77 11.59 -4.48
N LEU A 286 -7.61 10.53 -5.26
CA LEU A 286 -6.61 10.43 -6.32
C LEU A 286 -7.25 10.86 -7.64
N VAL A 287 -6.86 12.02 -8.13
CA VAL A 287 -7.49 12.64 -9.31
C VAL A 287 -6.63 12.43 -10.53
N THR A 288 -7.23 11.95 -11.60
CA THR A 288 -6.57 11.78 -12.88
C THR A 288 -7.43 12.37 -13.99
N ASN A 289 -6.78 12.96 -14.99
CA ASN A 289 -7.47 13.50 -16.17
C ASN A 289 -7.69 12.45 -17.27
N GLY A 290 -7.25 11.21 -17.04
CA GLY A 290 -7.31 10.16 -18.05
C GLY A 290 -6.27 10.26 -19.18
N GLU A 291 -5.48 11.32 -19.26
CA GLU A 291 -4.45 11.50 -20.29
C GLU A 291 -3.15 10.78 -19.92
N ASP A 292 -2.81 10.75 -18.63
CA ASP A 292 -1.63 10.05 -18.12
C ASP A 292 -2.00 8.63 -17.70
N GLU A 293 -1.88 7.70 -18.64
CA GLU A 293 -2.21 6.30 -18.44
C GLU A 293 -1.45 5.66 -17.24
N PRO A 294 -0.13 5.88 -17.05
CA PRO A 294 0.59 5.33 -15.89
C PRO A 294 0.05 5.83 -14.56
N TRP A 295 -0.23 7.12 -14.42
CA TRP A 295 -0.80 7.68 -13.21
C TRP A 295 -2.21 7.16 -12.95
N THR A 296 -3.05 7.13 -13.96
CA THR A 296 -4.43 6.62 -13.85
C THR A 296 -4.43 5.16 -13.40
N ARG A 297 -3.55 4.33 -13.95
CA ARG A 297 -3.39 2.93 -13.51
C ARG A 297 -2.97 2.84 -12.05
N VAL A 298 -1.95 3.58 -11.65
CA VAL A 298 -1.46 3.57 -10.27
C VAL A 298 -2.55 4.04 -9.31
N ALA A 299 -3.28 5.09 -9.65
CA ALA A 299 -4.38 5.60 -8.83
C ALA A 299 -5.49 4.57 -8.63
N VAL A 300 -5.90 3.88 -9.71
CA VAL A 300 -6.91 2.81 -9.66
C VAL A 300 -6.43 1.63 -8.85
N ASP A 301 -5.20 1.15 -9.07
CA ASP A 301 -4.62 0.01 -8.33
C ASP A 301 -4.56 0.25 -6.82
N ARG A 302 -4.39 1.50 -6.40
CA ARG A 302 -4.25 1.88 -5.00
C ARG A 302 -5.54 2.30 -4.33
N SER A 303 -6.62 2.47 -5.09
CA SER A 303 -7.91 2.92 -4.55
C SER A 303 -8.74 1.78 -3.97
N ASP A 304 -9.59 2.13 -3.00
CA ASP A 304 -10.65 1.27 -2.47
C ASP A 304 -11.88 1.32 -3.37
N THR A 305 -12.09 2.50 -3.96
CA THR A 305 -13.24 2.82 -4.79
C THR A 305 -12.81 3.68 -5.97
N VAL A 306 -13.39 3.43 -7.12
CA VAL A 306 -13.20 4.22 -8.33
C VAL A 306 -14.48 4.94 -8.66
N LEU A 307 -14.42 6.24 -8.84
CA LEU A 307 -15.48 7.06 -9.40
C LEU A 307 -15.12 7.36 -10.86
N LEU A 308 -15.87 6.77 -11.77
CA LEU A 308 -15.74 6.99 -13.20
C LEU A 308 -16.79 8.00 -13.64
N LEU A 309 -16.36 9.20 -13.99
CA LEU A 309 -17.23 10.23 -14.54
C LEU A 309 -17.52 9.92 -16.00
N VAL A 310 -18.78 9.92 -16.36
CA VAL A 310 -19.25 9.65 -17.72
C VAL A 310 -20.22 10.73 -18.18
N ASP A 311 -20.09 11.16 -19.42
CA ASP A 311 -21.11 12.02 -20.02
C ASP A 311 -22.36 11.18 -20.28
N ALA A 312 -23.44 11.51 -19.58
CA ALA A 312 -24.71 10.78 -19.69
C ALA A 312 -25.34 10.85 -21.09
N THR A 313 -24.91 11.77 -21.92
CA THR A 313 -25.37 11.92 -23.32
C THR A 313 -24.54 11.13 -24.32
N ALA A 314 -23.37 10.65 -23.92
CA ALA A 314 -22.46 9.89 -24.77
C ALA A 314 -22.92 8.41 -24.94
N GLU A 315 -22.31 7.72 -25.89
CA GLU A 315 -22.56 6.29 -26.08
C GLU A 315 -22.02 5.48 -24.89
N PRO A 316 -22.76 4.45 -24.41
CA PRO A 316 -22.36 3.66 -23.25
C PRO A 316 -21.16 2.72 -23.47
N ALA A 317 -20.54 2.71 -24.63
CA ALA A 317 -19.37 1.89 -24.93
C ALA A 317 -18.19 2.19 -24.00
N ARG A 318 -17.32 1.22 -23.72
CA ARG A 318 -16.09 1.43 -22.96
C ARG A 318 -15.11 2.29 -23.78
N SER A 319 -14.49 3.26 -23.13
CA SER A 319 -13.42 4.06 -23.76
C SER A 319 -12.11 3.29 -23.81
N GLU A 320 -11.17 3.75 -24.65
CA GLU A 320 -9.83 3.14 -24.74
C GLU A 320 -9.10 3.15 -23.38
N ILE A 321 -9.25 4.24 -22.62
CA ILE A 321 -8.64 4.36 -21.29
C ILE A 321 -9.28 3.43 -20.28
N GLU A 322 -10.61 3.23 -20.30
CA GLU A 322 -11.26 2.23 -19.48
C GLU A 322 -10.73 0.83 -19.79
N LEU A 323 -10.56 0.48 -21.07
CA LEU A 323 -10.01 -0.80 -21.49
C LEU A 323 -8.54 -0.95 -21.08
N ALA A 324 -7.75 0.10 -21.22
CA ALA A 324 -6.34 0.10 -20.84
C ALA A 324 -6.13 -0.01 -19.33
N VAL A 325 -6.96 0.67 -18.55
CA VAL A 325 -6.83 0.75 -17.08
C VAL A 325 -7.58 -0.40 -16.40
N LEU A 326 -8.80 -0.69 -16.82
CA LEU A 326 -9.69 -1.66 -16.15
C LEU A 326 -9.65 -3.06 -16.80
N GLY A 327 -9.32 -3.17 -18.08
CA GLY A 327 -9.34 -4.44 -18.82
C GLY A 327 -8.22 -5.44 -18.45
N ARG A 328 -7.24 -5.06 -17.65
CA ARG A 328 -6.13 -5.95 -17.22
C ARG A 328 -6.39 -6.68 -15.91
N PHE A 329 -7.50 -6.41 -15.26
CA PHE A 329 -7.84 -7.04 -13.97
C PHE A 329 -8.59 -8.37 -14.13
N ASP A 330 -8.41 -9.09 -15.23
CA ASP A 330 -9.06 -10.39 -15.48
C ASP A 330 -8.74 -11.45 -14.41
N SER A 331 -7.74 -11.22 -13.55
CA SER A 331 -7.29 -12.14 -12.51
C SER A 331 -7.32 -11.60 -11.08
N SER A 332 -7.60 -10.31 -10.87
CA SER A 332 -7.66 -9.71 -9.54
C SER A 332 -8.99 -8.97 -9.32
N PRO A 333 -9.60 -9.02 -8.13
CA PRO A 333 -10.82 -8.27 -7.88
C PRO A 333 -10.56 -6.77 -8.01
N LEU A 334 -11.35 -6.14 -8.87
CA LEU A 334 -11.36 -4.68 -9.05
C LEU A 334 -11.81 -3.97 -7.77
N PRO A 335 -11.35 -2.72 -7.52
CA PRO A 335 -12.03 -1.84 -6.60
C PRO A 335 -13.49 -1.65 -7.03
N ALA A 336 -14.35 -1.28 -6.10
CA ALA A 336 -15.73 -0.94 -6.44
C ALA A 336 -15.75 0.24 -7.43
N ILE A 337 -16.32 0.03 -8.61
CA ILE A 337 -16.42 1.06 -9.65
C ILE A 337 -17.82 1.65 -9.62
N TRP A 338 -17.91 2.95 -9.42
CA TRP A 338 -19.14 3.72 -9.46
C TRP A 338 -19.15 4.57 -10.72
N LEU A 339 -20.16 4.39 -11.54
CA LEU A 339 -20.41 5.28 -12.66
C LEU A 339 -21.13 6.51 -12.14
N VAL A 340 -20.53 7.67 -12.38
CA VAL A 340 -21.12 8.96 -12.02
C VAL A 340 -21.52 9.67 -13.30
N PRO A 341 -22.82 9.69 -13.65
CA PRO A 341 -23.28 10.39 -14.84
C PRO A 341 -23.25 11.89 -14.56
N GLU A 342 -22.44 12.62 -15.31
CA GLU A 342 -22.46 14.08 -15.37
C GLU A 342 -23.50 14.51 -16.42
N HIS A 343 -24.31 15.47 -16.05
CA HIS A 343 -25.29 16.07 -16.94
C HIS A 343 -24.89 17.50 -17.29
N PRO A 344 -24.92 17.91 -18.56
CA PRO A 344 -25.07 19.31 -18.89
C PRO A 344 -26.32 19.83 -18.16
N ALA A 345 -26.24 21.05 -17.62
CA ALA A 345 -27.25 21.66 -16.73
C ALA A 345 -28.71 21.63 -17.23
N ASP A 346 -28.95 21.23 -18.48
CA ASP A 346 -30.25 21.24 -19.16
C ASP A 346 -30.75 19.84 -19.57
N CYS A 347 -30.11 18.72 -19.12
CA CYS A 347 -30.54 17.37 -19.54
C CYS A 347 -31.48 16.70 -18.55
N GLU A 348 -32.62 16.27 -19.05
CA GLU A 348 -33.51 15.31 -18.39
C GLU A 348 -32.79 13.94 -18.30
N GLN A 349 -33.03 13.18 -17.24
CA GLN A 349 -32.42 11.90 -16.79
C GLN A 349 -31.73 11.02 -17.86
N PRO A 350 -30.63 10.30 -17.51
CA PRO A 350 -29.89 9.45 -18.44
C PRO A 350 -30.82 8.41 -19.05
N LYS A 351 -30.88 8.40 -20.38
CA LYS A 351 -31.86 7.61 -21.15
C LYS A 351 -31.68 6.10 -21.05
N ASP A 352 -30.56 5.59 -20.58
CA ASP A 352 -30.32 4.14 -20.50
C ASP A 352 -29.20 3.75 -19.51
N THR A 353 -29.48 3.89 -18.21
CA THR A 353 -28.56 3.44 -17.15
C THR A 353 -28.21 1.95 -17.28
N ALA A 354 -29.14 1.13 -17.81
CA ALA A 354 -28.94 -0.30 -18.01
C ALA A 354 -27.88 -0.57 -19.11
N ALA A 355 -27.87 0.21 -20.19
CA ALA A 355 -26.87 0.08 -21.25
C ALA A 355 -25.45 0.41 -20.74
N TRP A 356 -25.30 1.41 -19.87
CA TRP A 356 -24.04 1.76 -19.23
C TRP A 356 -23.51 0.65 -18.33
N LEU A 357 -24.37 0.00 -17.56
CA LEU A 357 -24.02 -1.13 -16.71
C LEU A 357 -23.70 -2.38 -17.55
N ASN A 358 -24.55 -2.69 -18.55
CA ASN A 358 -24.35 -3.86 -19.41
C ASN A 358 -23.06 -3.81 -20.23
N ALA A 359 -22.63 -2.63 -20.66
CA ALA A 359 -21.36 -2.47 -21.37
C ALA A 359 -20.13 -2.82 -20.51
N ARG A 360 -20.29 -2.87 -19.17
CA ARG A 360 -19.23 -3.10 -18.19
C ARG A 360 -19.36 -4.38 -17.39
N THR A 361 -20.46 -5.10 -17.52
CA THR A 361 -20.58 -6.46 -16.98
C THR A 361 -19.64 -7.39 -17.75
N VAL A 362 -18.69 -7.95 -17.06
CA VAL A 362 -17.83 -9.02 -17.60
C VAL A 362 -18.69 -10.27 -17.71
N GLN A 363 -18.65 -10.91 -18.89
CA GLN A 363 -19.22 -12.25 -19.10
C GLN A 363 -18.32 -13.30 -18.46
#